data_11080ddd698be734b819ebc640400999
#
_entry.id   11080ddd698be734b819ebc640400999
#
_cell.length_a   1.000
_cell.length_b   1.000
_cell.length_c   1.000
_cell.angle_alpha   90.00
_cell.angle_beta   90.00
_cell.angle_gamma   90.00
#
_symmetry.space_group_name_H-M   'P 1'
#
loop_
_entity.id
_entity.type
_entity.pdbx_description
1 polymer ?
#
loop_
_entity_poly.entity_id
_entity_poly.type
_entity_poly.pdbx_seq_one_letter_code
_entity_poly.pdbx_strand_id
1 'polypeptide(L)'
;MKKLVFVLLVFCCCIVRGQDASFIKYRVDASCTASDKGQSPLWLTSNRYGINSIEKRQALLRTGVFYHQELKHSMQVNAGLEMVGGKNLVSNFWVHQAYADFSWYVLNLSIGSKERSGFPLEKNELLTSGWLVEGMNTRPVPQVRIEMKDFWEMPFLGNWLALKGHLAFGKFMDGKWQEDFVAPDQRYVKDALYHSKSIMFRLGNKRKLPAEFEFGILMATQFGGAQYKKNADGTSTQTTKMPNGLKAYWKAFLPQAGGEDNPIAGERMNIEGNVLGSWNFALNTYLGNWKVRATYEHYFEDHSQMFWEYGRWKDGNLGIEITPPKNRWISGVLWEVMSTKDQSGPFEFYDRDTNECLFSGGDSYYNHGIYQAWQYYGSGMGSPLLPGPEYNKDGTISFKSNRMHANHLGIMGEPSNEIRWRVLASFARHWGTYGTPLDKQRKQFSGMAELTYSPKWGKGWNFAATCAMDRGNYLGNSLGGMITVSKTGIFNL
;
A
#
# COMPACT_ATOMS: atom_id res chain seq x y z
N MET A 1 -21.40 0.93 -14.41
CA MET A 1 -22.06 1.67 -13.32
C MET A 1 -23.50 1.22 -13.02
N LYS A 2 -24.44 1.24 -13.96
CA LYS A 2 -25.85 0.85 -13.69
C LYS A 2 -26.04 -0.58 -13.13
N LYS A 3 -25.24 -1.56 -13.55
CA LYS A 3 -25.31 -2.94 -13.05
C LYS A 3 -24.75 -3.13 -11.63
N LEU A 4 -23.77 -2.31 -11.21
CA LEU A 4 -23.17 -2.37 -9.87
C LEU A 4 -24.13 -1.77 -8.82
N VAL A 5 -24.81 -0.69 -9.17
CA VAL A 5 -25.84 -0.05 -8.34
C VAL A 5 -27.04 -0.98 -8.16
N PHE A 6 -27.39 -1.76 -9.18
CA PHE A 6 -28.49 -2.73 -9.12
C PHE A 6 -28.16 -3.92 -8.19
N VAL A 7 -26.92 -4.41 -8.19
CA VAL A 7 -26.47 -5.47 -7.27
C VAL A 7 -26.46 -4.98 -5.81
N LEU A 8 -26.04 -3.75 -5.56
CA LEU A 8 -26.11 -3.12 -4.22
C LEU A 8 -27.55 -2.90 -3.75
N LEU A 9 -28.47 -2.51 -4.64
CA LEU A 9 -29.90 -2.36 -4.34
C LEU A 9 -30.60 -3.71 -4.09
N VAL A 10 -30.24 -4.76 -4.79
CA VAL A 10 -30.79 -6.11 -4.57
C VAL A 10 -30.30 -6.69 -3.23
N PHE A 11 -29.09 -6.41 -2.81
CA PHE A 11 -28.57 -6.80 -1.48
C PHE A 11 -29.31 -6.09 -0.33
N CYS A 12 -29.72 -4.83 -0.52
CA CYS A 12 -30.54 -4.10 0.47
C CYS A 12 -31.95 -4.67 0.67
N CYS A 13 -32.48 -5.45 -0.28
CA CYS A 13 -33.84 -6.02 -0.17
C CYS A 13 -33.93 -7.36 0.55
N CYS A 14 -32.78 -7.99 0.87
CA CYS A 14 -32.74 -9.27 1.60
C CYS A 14 -32.44 -9.08 3.09
N ILE A 15 -33.03 -8.09 3.76
CA ILE A 15 -32.96 -7.94 5.21
C ILE A 15 -33.80 -9.06 5.84
N VAL A 16 -33.15 -10.18 6.11
CA VAL A 16 -33.73 -11.23 6.95
C VAL A 16 -33.74 -10.71 8.39
N ARG A 17 -34.91 -10.46 8.94
CA ARG A 17 -35.10 -10.14 10.35
C ARG A 17 -34.66 -11.34 11.21
N GLY A 18 -33.41 -11.31 11.67
CA GLY A 18 -32.88 -12.20 12.70
C GLY A 18 -32.56 -11.37 13.96
N GLN A 19 -32.50 -12.01 15.12
CA GLN A 19 -32.13 -11.38 16.39
C GLN A 19 -30.65 -11.00 16.51
N ASP A 20 -29.95 -10.87 15.38
CA ASP A 20 -28.51 -10.69 15.28
C ASP A 20 -28.18 -9.18 15.21
N ALA A 21 -27.06 -8.76 15.81
CA ALA A 21 -26.66 -7.35 15.85
C ALA A 21 -26.43 -6.81 14.43
N SER A 22 -27.20 -5.78 14.06
CA SER A 22 -27.01 -5.05 12.81
C SER A 22 -26.93 -3.56 13.06
N PHE A 23 -26.05 -2.88 12.33
CA PHE A 23 -25.91 -1.44 12.46
C PHE A 23 -25.40 -0.79 11.17
N ILE A 24 -25.69 0.49 11.05
CA ILE A 24 -25.10 1.36 10.03
C ILE A 24 -24.17 2.36 10.73
N LYS A 25 -22.89 2.37 10.33
CA LYS A 25 -21.93 3.38 10.71
C LYS A 25 -21.85 4.42 9.60
N TYR A 26 -21.86 5.70 9.96
CA TYR A 26 -21.56 6.79 9.04
C TYR A 26 -20.27 7.51 9.43
N ARG A 27 -19.63 8.12 8.42
CA ARG A 27 -18.45 8.95 8.55
C ARG A 27 -18.56 10.19 7.67
N VAL A 28 -18.18 11.34 8.21
CA VAL A 28 -18.01 12.58 7.45
C VAL A 28 -16.71 13.21 7.92
N ASP A 29 -15.77 13.43 7.00
CA ASP A 29 -14.53 14.13 7.27
C ASP A 29 -14.41 15.35 6.36
N ALA A 30 -14.12 16.53 6.91
CA ALA A 30 -13.75 17.72 6.17
C ALA A 30 -12.30 18.06 6.49
N SER A 31 -11.48 18.30 5.48
CA SER A 31 -10.06 18.61 5.66
C SER A 31 -9.61 19.73 4.73
N CYS A 32 -8.76 20.61 5.28
CA CYS A 32 -8.07 21.65 4.52
C CYS A 32 -6.56 21.54 4.77
N THR A 33 -5.79 21.58 3.67
CA THR A 33 -4.33 21.57 3.69
C THR A 33 -3.79 22.82 3.01
N ALA A 34 -2.75 23.41 3.59
CA ALA A 34 -2.02 24.52 2.97
C ALA A 34 -0.53 24.41 3.25
N SER A 35 0.30 24.75 2.26
CA SER A 35 1.76 24.81 2.38
C SER A 35 2.33 26.10 1.79
N ASP A 36 3.53 26.46 2.22
CA ASP A 36 4.20 27.72 1.86
C ASP A 36 4.79 27.71 0.46
N LYS A 37 5.41 26.60 0.05
CA LYS A 37 6.17 26.47 -1.21
C LYS A 37 5.76 25.24 -2.01
N GLY A 38 5.82 25.40 -3.33
CA GLY A 38 5.78 24.35 -4.36
C GLY A 38 4.70 23.29 -4.18
N GLN A 39 4.93 22.37 -3.26
CA GLN A 39 4.08 21.20 -3.01
C GLN A 39 3.84 20.97 -1.53
N SER A 40 2.85 20.20 -1.20
CA SER A 40 2.58 19.75 0.17
C SER A 40 3.72 18.86 0.68
N PRO A 41 4.13 19.02 1.96
CA PRO A 41 5.08 18.11 2.59
C PRO A 41 4.64 16.65 2.51
N LEU A 42 5.61 15.73 2.39
CA LEU A 42 5.40 14.30 2.20
C LEU A 42 4.37 13.70 3.17
N TRP A 43 4.50 13.97 4.46
CA TRP A 43 3.63 13.37 5.49
C TRP A 43 2.23 13.98 5.60
N LEU A 44 1.91 15.05 4.83
CA LEU A 44 0.52 15.50 4.66
C LEU A 44 -0.23 14.73 3.58
N THR A 45 0.49 14.07 2.67
CA THR A 45 -0.10 13.36 1.51
C THR A 45 -0.02 11.85 1.65
N SER A 46 1.04 11.34 2.24
CA SER A 46 1.42 9.92 2.26
C SER A 46 0.68 9.10 3.31
N ASN A 47 0.54 7.79 3.05
CA ASN A 47 -0.14 6.82 3.92
C ASN A 47 -1.56 7.25 4.32
N ARG A 48 -2.29 7.88 3.38
CA ARG A 48 -3.66 8.37 3.53
C ARG A 48 -4.59 7.83 2.44
N TYR A 49 -4.30 6.63 1.94
CA TYR A 49 -5.06 5.94 0.90
C TYR A 49 -5.25 6.78 -0.39
N GLY A 50 -4.26 7.59 -0.77
CA GLY A 50 -4.31 8.40 -1.98
C GLY A 50 -5.43 9.44 -2.02
N ILE A 51 -5.93 9.87 -0.86
CA ILE A 51 -6.99 10.87 -0.73
C ILE A 51 -6.43 12.27 -0.95
N ASN A 52 -5.29 12.57 -0.34
CA ASN A 52 -4.61 13.85 -0.49
C ASN A 52 -3.74 13.86 -1.76
N SER A 53 -3.51 15.02 -2.34
CA SER A 53 -2.60 15.25 -3.46
C SER A 53 -1.33 15.98 -3.00
N ILE A 54 -0.35 16.10 -3.89
CA ILE A 54 0.85 16.90 -3.64
C ILE A 54 0.62 18.40 -3.79
N GLU A 55 -0.59 18.82 -4.19
CA GLU A 55 -0.91 20.23 -4.41
C GLU A 55 -0.78 21.08 -3.15
N LYS A 56 -0.31 22.31 -3.33
CA LYS A 56 0.00 23.26 -2.26
C LYS A 56 -1.20 23.59 -1.36
N ARG A 57 -2.40 23.64 -1.93
CA ARG A 57 -3.64 23.98 -1.21
C ARG A 57 -4.72 23.02 -1.63
N GLN A 58 -5.33 22.37 -0.66
CA GLN A 58 -6.37 21.36 -0.89
C GLN A 58 -7.51 21.58 0.08
N ALA A 59 -8.70 21.27 -0.37
CA ALA A 59 -9.87 21.14 0.48
C ALA A 59 -10.64 19.88 0.04
N LEU A 60 -11.04 19.05 1.00
CA LEU A 60 -11.76 17.82 0.71
C LEU A 60 -12.90 17.59 1.71
N LEU A 61 -13.91 16.91 1.21
CA LEU A 61 -15.00 16.31 1.96
C LEU A 61 -15.03 14.80 1.64
N ARG A 62 -15.02 13.99 2.67
CA ARG A 62 -15.13 12.54 2.60
C ARG A 62 -16.37 12.10 3.34
N THR A 63 -17.25 11.34 2.70
CA THR A 63 -18.50 10.86 3.29
C THR A 63 -18.67 9.39 3.03
N GLY A 64 -19.04 8.63 4.05
CA GLY A 64 -19.19 7.19 3.95
C GLY A 64 -20.31 6.63 4.80
N VAL A 65 -20.90 5.54 4.33
CA VAL A 65 -21.88 4.73 5.04
C VAL A 65 -21.44 3.27 4.96
N PHE A 66 -21.44 2.60 6.11
CA PHE A 66 -20.95 1.24 6.28
C PHE A 66 -21.99 0.42 7.02
N TYR A 67 -22.46 -0.64 6.39
CA TYR A 67 -23.39 -1.61 6.95
C TYR A 67 -22.65 -2.77 7.56
N HIS A 68 -23.11 -3.25 8.71
CA HIS A 68 -22.64 -4.46 9.37
C HIS A 68 -23.83 -5.27 9.83
N GLN A 69 -23.77 -6.58 9.60
CA GLN A 69 -24.73 -7.54 10.13
C GLN A 69 -24.03 -8.82 10.54
N GLU A 70 -24.28 -9.25 11.78
CA GLU A 70 -23.97 -10.58 12.24
C GLU A 70 -25.10 -11.53 11.83
N LEU A 71 -24.74 -12.72 11.41
CA LEU A 71 -25.65 -13.81 11.03
C LEU A 71 -25.35 -15.04 11.89
N LYS A 72 -26.24 -16.01 11.88
CA LYS A 72 -26.03 -17.28 12.58
C LYS A 72 -24.77 -17.99 12.08
N HIS A 73 -24.25 -18.92 12.91
CA HIS A 73 -23.10 -19.78 12.56
C HIS A 73 -21.79 -19.02 12.23
N SER A 74 -21.51 -17.94 12.96
CA SER A 74 -20.31 -17.11 12.79
C SER A 74 -20.16 -16.50 11.39
N MET A 75 -21.28 -16.28 10.71
CA MET A 75 -21.31 -15.54 9.45
C MET A 75 -21.51 -14.05 9.71
N GLN A 76 -20.92 -13.21 8.85
CA GLN A 76 -21.06 -11.75 8.89
C GLN A 76 -21.17 -11.21 7.46
N VAL A 77 -21.97 -10.17 7.28
CA VAL A 77 -22.04 -9.40 6.05
C VAL A 77 -21.65 -7.95 6.36
N ASN A 78 -20.75 -7.41 5.55
CA ASN A 78 -20.41 -5.99 5.60
C ASN A 78 -20.53 -5.39 4.21
N ALA A 79 -20.95 -4.15 4.12
CA ALA A 79 -20.94 -3.37 2.89
C ALA A 79 -20.53 -1.93 3.20
N GLY A 80 -19.86 -1.28 2.29
CA GLY A 80 -19.44 0.11 2.45
C GLY A 80 -19.53 0.89 1.15
N LEU A 81 -19.97 2.12 1.25
CA LEU A 81 -19.90 3.11 0.19
C LEU A 81 -19.32 4.40 0.75
N GLU A 82 -18.25 4.86 0.15
CA GLU A 82 -17.57 6.09 0.56
C GLU A 82 -17.17 6.90 -0.66
N MET A 83 -17.42 8.19 -0.61
CA MET A 83 -17.12 9.15 -1.66
C MET A 83 -16.21 10.24 -1.12
N VAL A 84 -15.32 10.71 -1.99
CA VAL A 84 -14.44 11.85 -1.73
C VAL A 84 -14.65 12.88 -2.83
N GLY A 85 -14.79 14.12 -2.44
CA GLY A 85 -14.85 15.26 -3.35
C GLY A 85 -14.06 16.44 -2.79
N GLY A 86 -13.55 17.29 -3.68
CA GLY A 86 -12.78 18.43 -3.22
C GLY A 86 -12.11 19.22 -4.34
N LYS A 87 -11.23 20.11 -3.94
CA LYS A 87 -10.48 21.00 -4.84
C LYS A 87 -8.98 20.72 -4.74
N ASN A 88 -8.30 20.74 -5.89
CA ASN A 88 -6.85 20.48 -6.00
C ASN A 88 -6.47 19.07 -5.49
N LEU A 89 -7.32 18.10 -5.74
CA LEU A 89 -7.07 16.69 -5.53
C LEU A 89 -6.71 16.02 -6.86
N VAL A 90 -6.20 14.80 -6.82
CA VAL A 90 -5.91 14.00 -8.04
C VAL A 90 -7.16 13.83 -8.91
N SER A 91 -8.34 13.80 -8.30
CA SER A 91 -9.64 13.85 -8.96
C SER A 91 -10.58 14.73 -8.13
N ASN A 92 -11.42 15.56 -8.77
CA ASN A 92 -12.32 16.44 -8.04
C ASN A 92 -13.44 15.69 -7.31
N PHE A 93 -13.80 14.50 -7.79
CA PHE A 93 -14.79 13.62 -7.17
C PHE A 93 -14.55 12.16 -7.59
N TRP A 94 -14.64 11.22 -6.63
CA TRP A 94 -14.59 9.79 -6.91
C TRP A 94 -15.26 8.97 -5.81
N VAL A 95 -15.68 7.74 -6.17
CA VAL A 95 -16.04 6.70 -5.20
C VAL A 95 -14.75 6.08 -4.68
N HIS A 96 -14.47 6.30 -3.40
CA HIS A 96 -13.23 5.87 -2.77
C HIS A 96 -13.31 4.42 -2.30
N GLN A 97 -14.42 4.07 -1.65
CA GLN A 97 -14.75 2.71 -1.28
C GLN A 97 -16.15 2.34 -1.80
N ALA A 98 -16.27 1.18 -2.38
CA ALA A 98 -17.54 0.54 -2.72
C ALA A 98 -17.30 -0.97 -2.67
N TYR A 99 -17.74 -1.62 -1.61
CA TYR A 99 -17.46 -3.04 -1.38
C TYR A 99 -18.58 -3.78 -0.68
N ALA A 100 -18.56 -5.10 -0.83
CA ALA A 100 -19.33 -6.05 -0.05
C ALA A 100 -18.42 -7.17 0.43
N ASP A 101 -18.55 -7.53 1.71
CA ASP A 101 -17.82 -8.62 2.35
C ASP A 101 -18.79 -9.68 2.87
N PHE A 102 -18.44 -10.93 2.68
CA PHE A 102 -19.04 -12.06 3.36
C PHE A 102 -17.96 -12.81 4.15
N SER A 103 -18.17 -12.95 5.45
CA SER A 103 -17.23 -13.64 6.33
C SER A 103 -17.88 -14.88 6.92
N TRP A 104 -17.10 -15.93 7.00
CA TRP A 104 -17.47 -17.18 7.66
C TRP A 104 -16.26 -17.72 8.44
N TYR A 105 -16.39 -17.77 9.75
CA TYR A 105 -15.24 -18.04 10.65
C TYR A 105 -14.06 -17.10 10.34
N VAL A 106 -12.91 -17.67 9.98
CA VAL A 106 -11.69 -16.92 9.65
C VAL A 106 -11.65 -16.40 8.22
N LEU A 107 -12.46 -16.96 7.32
CA LEU A 107 -12.47 -16.62 5.90
C LEU A 107 -13.35 -15.41 5.63
N ASN A 108 -12.89 -14.57 4.71
CA ASN A 108 -13.62 -13.41 4.20
C ASN A 108 -13.51 -13.37 2.68
N LEU A 109 -14.66 -13.28 2.01
CA LEU A 109 -14.77 -12.92 0.60
C LEU A 109 -15.11 -11.45 0.51
N SER A 110 -14.28 -10.66 -0.17
CA SER A 110 -14.45 -9.22 -0.37
C SER A 110 -14.52 -8.90 -1.85
N ILE A 111 -15.49 -8.11 -2.28
CA ILE A 111 -15.67 -7.68 -3.67
C ILE A 111 -15.77 -6.16 -3.70
N GLY A 112 -14.91 -5.50 -4.48
CA GLY A 112 -14.92 -4.06 -4.68
C GLY A 112 -13.66 -3.35 -4.19
N SER A 113 -13.75 -2.02 -4.09
CA SER A 113 -12.69 -1.14 -3.57
C SER A 113 -12.85 -0.95 -2.07
N LYS A 114 -11.85 -1.32 -1.28
CA LYS A 114 -11.89 -1.23 0.18
C LYS A 114 -10.52 -0.82 0.71
N GLU A 115 -10.47 0.16 1.61
CA GLU A 115 -9.29 0.41 2.45
C GLU A 115 -9.02 -0.82 3.30
N ARG A 116 -7.78 -1.27 3.30
CA ARG A 116 -7.35 -2.45 4.06
C ARG A 116 -6.29 -2.05 5.05
N SER A 117 -6.44 -2.58 6.25
CA SER A 117 -5.43 -2.58 7.31
C SER A 117 -4.85 -3.98 7.46
N GLY A 118 -3.77 -4.12 8.21
CA GLY A 118 -3.20 -5.43 8.51
C GLY A 118 -2.72 -6.15 7.25
N PHE A 119 -1.89 -5.48 6.46
CA PHE A 119 -1.14 -6.12 5.37
C PHE A 119 -0.42 -7.36 5.90
N PRO A 120 0.05 -8.29 5.05
CA PRO A 120 0.61 -9.55 5.51
C PRO A 120 1.56 -9.39 6.69
N LEU A 121 2.50 -8.45 6.60
CA LEU A 121 3.33 -8.01 7.72
C LEU A 121 2.63 -6.86 8.45
N GLU A 122 2.07 -7.14 9.61
CA GLU A 122 1.43 -6.10 10.44
C GLU A 122 2.46 -5.11 10.97
N LYS A 123 2.20 -3.83 10.78
CA LYS A 123 2.96 -2.69 11.30
C LYS A 123 2.02 -1.70 11.95
N ASN A 124 2.54 -0.83 12.81
CA ASN A 124 1.76 0.26 13.37
C ASN A 124 1.46 1.31 12.30
N GLU A 125 0.24 1.34 11.79
CA GLU A 125 -0.20 2.21 10.69
C GLU A 125 -0.07 3.71 10.99
N LEU A 126 -0.05 4.08 12.26
CA LEU A 126 0.13 5.48 12.67
C LEU A 126 1.59 5.91 12.68
N LEU A 127 2.52 4.96 12.78
CA LEU A 127 3.95 5.25 12.98
C LEU A 127 4.83 4.80 11.83
N THR A 128 4.41 3.79 11.02
CA THR A 128 5.28 3.19 9.98
C THR A 128 5.52 4.12 8.79
N SER A 129 6.71 3.98 8.20
CA SER A 129 7.04 4.55 6.88
C SER A 129 6.33 3.86 5.71
N GLY A 130 5.54 2.81 5.97
CA GLY A 130 4.82 2.01 4.98
C GLY A 130 5.43 0.63 4.74
N TRP A 131 4.93 -0.03 3.72
CA TRP A 131 5.35 -1.35 3.24
C TRP A 131 6.07 -1.21 1.90
N LEU A 132 6.83 -2.20 1.51
CA LEU A 132 7.61 -2.12 0.27
C LEU A 132 6.81 -2.54 -0.97
N VAL A 133 5.86 -3.48 -0.87
CA VAL A 133 5.09 -3.94 -2.04
C VAL A 133 3.78 -3.17 -2.18
N GLU A 134 2.93 -3.23 -1.19
CA GLU A 134 1.62 -2.57 -1.19
C GLU A 134 1.25 -2.13 0.23
N GLY A 135 0.61 -0.97 0.34
CA GLY A 135 0.29 -0.37 1.62
C GLY A 135 -0.86 0.65 1.54
N MET A 136 -0.84 1.63 2.45
CA MET A 136 -1.88 2.65 2.58
C MET A 136 -1.59 3.93 1.76
N ASN A 137 -0.61 3.90 0.86
CA ASN A 137 -0.19 5.12 0.16
C ASN A 137 -1.08 5.45 -1.04
N THR A 138 -1.72 4.46 -1.65
CA THR A 138 -2.59 4.64 -2.83
C THR A 138 -4.06 4.41 -2.53
N ARG A 139 -4.92 4.83 -3.45
CA ARG A 139 -6.34 4.46 -3.44
C ARG A 139 -6.51 2.94 -3.45
N PRO A 140 -7.59 2.41 -2.86
CA PRO A 140 -7.87 0.98 -2.93
C PRO A 140 -8.12 0.51 -4.37
N VAL A 141 -7.40 -0.51 -4.81
CA VAL A 141 -7.65 -1.14 -6.11
C VAL A 141 -8.92 -2.00 -6.02
N PRO A 142 -9.91 -1.83 -6.93
CA PRO A 142 -11.08 -2.69 -6.98
C PRO A 142 -10.68 -4.13 -7.32
N GLN A 143 -11.13 -5.08 -6.49
CA GLN A 143 -10.71 -6.48 -6.57
C GLN A 143 -11.75 -7.43 -6.01
N VAL A 144 -11.67 -8.69 -6.40
CA VAL A 144 -12.25 -9.85 -5.71
C VAL A 144 -11.12 -10.47 -4.89
N ARG A 145 -11.34 -10.63 -3.60
CA ARG A 145 -10.34 -11.11 -2.65
C ARG A 145 -10.92 -12.11 -1.68
N ILE A 146 -10.26 -13.24 -1.56
CA ILE A 146 -10.46 -14.20 -0.48
C ILE A 146 -9.30 -14.05 0.49
N GLU A 147 -9.59 -13.88 1.77
CA GLU A 147 -8.57 -13.68 2.78
C GLU A 147 -8.96 -14.29 4.12
N MET A 148 -7.95 -14.58 4.91
CA MET A 148 -8.11 -14.84 6.34
C MET A 148 -7.95 -13.50 7.08
N LYS A 149 -8.96 -13.09 7.86
CA LYS A 149 -8.92 -11.83 8.61
C LYS A 149 -7.83 -11.83 9.67
N ASP A 150 -7.66 -12.96 10.34
CA ASP A 150 -6.68 -13.18 11.39
C ASP A 150 -5.95 -14.52 11.19
N PHE A 151 -4.91 -14.74 11.96
CA PHE A 151 -4.21 -16.00 11.99
C PHE A 151 -5.14 -17.13 12.50
N TRP A 152 -5.39 -18.12 11.65
CA TRP A 152 -6.07 -19.34 12.04
C TRP A 152 -5.11 -20.25 12.78
N GLU A 153 -5.31 -20.39 14.08
CA GLU A 153 -4.56 -21.31 14.91
C GLU A 153 -4.95 -22.75 14.60
N MET A 154 -3.97 -23.63 14.40
CA MET A 154 -4.19 -25.04 14.06
C MET A 154 -4.32 -25.87 15.34
N PRO A 155 -5.55 -26.29 15.73
CA PRO A 155 -5.77 -27.00 17.01
C PRO A 155 -5.04 -28.32 17.09
N PHE A 156 -4.92 -29.02 15.95
CA PHE A 156 -4.24 -30.33 15.86
C PHE A 156 -2.71 -30.26 16.05
N LEU A 157 -2.12 -29.03 16.02
CA LEU A 157 -0.72 -28.77 16.38
C LEU A 157 -0.60 -28.10 17.76
N GLY A 158 -1.61 -28.21 18.60
CA GLY A 158 -1.63 -27.62 19.94
C GLY A 158 -1.53 -26.07 19.92
N ASN A 159 -2.02 -25.43 18.84
CA ASN A 159 -1.98 -23.99 18.60
C ASN A 159 -0.56 -23.39 18.57
N TRP A 160 0.45 -24.21 18.21
CA TRP A 160 1.82 -23.70 18.00
C TRP A 160 2.05 -23.13 16.62
N LEU A 161 1.24 -23.54 15.65
CA LEU A 161 1.28 -23.03 14.27
C LEU A 161 -0.04 -22.36 13.95
N ALA A 162 0.03 -21.18 13.36
CA ALA A 162 -1.11 -20.48 12.79
C ALA A 162 -0.81 -20.00 11.37
N LEU A 163 -1.85 -19.88 10.56
CA LEU A 163 -1.80 -19.53 9.14
C LEU A 163 -2.67 -18.30 8.88
N LYS A 164 -2.17 -17.37 8.08
CA LYS A 164 -2.92 -16.23 7.51
C LYS A 164 -2.55 -16.08 6.04
N GLY A 165 -3.47 -15.64 5.20
CA GLY A 165 -3.15 -15.39 3.81
C GLY A 165 -4.30 -14.78 3.03
N HIS A 166 -4.01 -14.44 1.78
CA HIS A 166 -5.02 -13.95 0.85
C HIS A 166 -4.71 -14.31 -0.60
N LEU A 167 -5.73 -14.25 -1.42
CA LEU A 167 -5.69 -14.32 -2.87
C LEU A 167 -6.63 -13.27 -3.45
N ALA A 168 -6.14 -12.43 -4.34
CA ALA A 168 -6.91 -11.35 -4.92
C ALA A 168 -6.64 -11.17 -6.41
N PHE A 169 -7.70 -10.84 -7.16
CA PHE A 169 -7.63 -10.38 -8.54
C PHE A 169 -8.44 -9.09 -8.68
N GLY A 170 -7.87 -8.12 -9.37
CA GLY A 170 -8.45 -6.80 -9.53
C GLY A 170 -8.08 -6.13 -10.85
N LYS A 171 -8.36 -4.84 -10.93
CA LYS A 171 -8.09 -4.04 -12.12
C LYS A 171 -7.70 -2.61 -11.74
N PHE A 172 -6.66 -2.10 -12.36
CA PHE A 172 -6.30 -0.68 -12.27
C PHE A 172 -7.27 0.17 -13.09
N MET A 173 -7.78 1.24 -12.49
CA MET A 173 -8.80 2.11 -13.08
C MET A 173 -8.26 3.51 -13.42
N ASP A 174 -6.96 3.70 -13.34
CA ASP A 174 -6.27 4.99 -13.50
C ASP A 174 -5.82 5.30 -14.94
N GLY A 175 -6.21 4.49 -15.93
CA GLY A 175 -5.79 4.66 -17.31
C GLY A 175 -6.07 6.06 -17.89
N LYS A 176 -7.18 6.72 -17.49
CA LYS A 176 -7.48 8.10 -17.90
C LYS A 176 -6.55 9.09 -17.22
N TRP A 177 -6.25 8.91 -15.93
CA TRP A 177 -5.27 9.74 -15.22
C TRP A 177 -3.89 9.64 -15.87
N GLN A 178 -3.45 8.42 -16.20
CA GLN A 178 -2.17 8.19 -16.87
C GLN A 178 -2.10 8.92 -18.23
N GLU A 179 -3.15 8.81 -19.06
CA GLU A 179 -3.25 9.49 -20.35
C GLU A 179 -3.16 11.01 -20.23
N ASP A 180 -3.85 11.57 -19.23
CA ASP A 180 -3.85 13.02 -18.99
C ASP A 180 -2.52 13.52 -18.44
N PHE A 181 -1.87 12.72 -17.59
CA PHE A 181 -0.61 13.05 -16.92
C PHE A 181 0.60 13.00 -17.86
N VAL A 182 0.68 12.00 -18.74
CA VAL A 182 1.89 11.83 -19.56
C VAL A 182 2.09 12.95 -20.57
N ALA A 183 3.35 13.39 -20.70
CA ALA A 183 3.78 14.31 -21.76
C ALA A 183 3.75 13.64 -23.15
N PRO A 184 3.77 14.41 -24.25
CA PRO A 184 3.98 13.89 -25.58
C PRO A 184 5.22 12.97 -25.64
N ASP A 185 5.15 11.95 -26.51
CA ASP A 185 6.14 10.91 -26.69
C ASP A 185 6.37 9.94 -25.51
N GLN A 186 5.68 10.14 -24.37
CA GLN A 186 5.71 9.23 -23.24
C GLN A 186 4.70 8.09 -23.36
N ARG A 187 4.96 7.00 -22.62
CA ARG A 187 4.12 5.81 -22.60
C ARG A 187 3.27 5.74 -21.34
N TYR A 188 2.13 5.06 -21.44
CA TYR A 188 1.22 4.82 -20.35
C TYR A 188 0.41 3.53 -20.59
N VAL A 189 -0.32 3.05 -19.59
CA VAL A 189 -1.07 1.80 -19.68
C VAL A 189 -2.54 2.02 -19.36
N LYS A 190 -3.42 1.33 -20.09
CA LYS A 190 -4.86 1.23 -19.80
C LYS A 190 -5.23 -0.20 -19.51
N ASP A 191 -6.23 -0.36 -18.63
CA ASP A 191 -6.87 -1.64 -18.35
C ASP A 191 -5.93 -2.72 -17.81
N ALA A 192 -4.80 -2.35 -17.18
CA ALA A 192 -3.94 -3.30 -16.51
C ALA A 192 -4.72 -4.05 -15.42
N LEU A 193 -4.49 -5.35 -15.33
CA LEU A 193 -5.05 -6.22 -14.30
C LEU A 193 -4.10 -6.27 -13.09
N TYR A 194 -4.66 -6.55 -11.94
CA TYR A 194 -3.97 -6.65 -10.67
C TYR A 194 -4.15 -8.04 -10.08
N HIS A 195 -3.07 -8.60 -9.55
CA HIS A 195 -3.09 -9.80 -8.74
C HIS A 195 -2.27 -9.59 -7.47
N SER A 196 -2.75 -10.11 -6.33
CA SER A 196 -2.00 -10.15 -5.08
C SER A 196 -2.30 -11.44 -4.33
N LYS A 197 -1.27 -12.02 -3.73
CA LYS A 197 -1.37 -13.23 -2.91
C LYS A 197 -0.35 -13.21 -1.79
N SER A 198 -0.71 -13.76 -0.66
CA SER A 198 0.21 -13.94 0.46
C SER A 198 -0.09 -15.19 1.25
N ILE A 199 0.97 -15.69 1.88
CA ILE A 199 0.87 -16.71 2.91
C ILE A 199 1.81 -16.33 4.04
N MET A 200 1.30 -16.34 5.29
CA MET A 200 2.04 -16.04 6.50
C MET A 200 1.81 -17.15 7.52
N PHE A 201 2.87 -17.60 8.12
CA PHE A 201 2.85 -18.54 9.23
C PHE A 201 3.24 -17.81 10.51
N ARG A 202 2.64 -18.21 11.64
CA ARG A 202 3.02 -17.77 12.98
C ARG A 202 3.35 -18.98 13.82
N LEU A 203 4.57 -19.03 14.33
CA LEU A 203 5.07 -20.03 15.26
C LEU A 203 5.10 -19.44 16.66
N GLY A 204 4.56 -20.16 17.62
CA GLY A 204 4.56 -19.77 19.03
C GLY A 204 3.21 -20.02 19.68
N ASN A 205 3.24 -20.06 20.99
CA ASN A 205 2.03 -20.20 21.80
C ASN A 205 2.14 -19.26 23.00
N LYS A 206 1.44 -18.14 22.94
CA LYS A 206 1.46 -17.08 23.98
C LYS A 206 1.18 -17.57 25.40
N ARG A 207 0.48 -18.70 25.53
CA ARG A 207 0.20 -19.30 26.85
C ARG A 207 1.42 -20.02 27.43
N LYS A 208 2.39 -20.38 26.59
CA LYS A 208 3.57 -21.19 26.98
C LYS A 208 4.88 -20.41 26.86
N LEU A 209 4.99 -19.52 25.87
CA LEU A 209 6.19 -18.70 25.63
C LEU A 209 5.78 -17.24 25.39
N PRO A 210 6.53 -16.27 25.93
CA PRO A 210 6.26 -14.85 25.70
C PRO A 210 6.79 -14.37 24.34
N ALA A 211 6.93 -15.25 23.36
CA ALA A 211 7.46 -14.94 22.05
C ALA A 211 6.70 -15.67 20.93
N GLU A 212 6.51 -15.00 19.80
CA GLU A 212 5.96 -15.53 18.57
C GLU A 212 6.79 -15.06 17.39
N PHE A 213 7.04 -15.97 16.45
CA PHE A 213 7.75 -15.68 15.21
C PHE A 213 6.78 -15.82 14.02
N GLU A 214 6.70 -14.78 13.20
CA GLU A 214 5.91 -14.75 11.97
C GLU A 214 6.86 -14.77 10.78
N PHE A 215 6.52 -15.53 9.74
CA PHE A 215 7.25 -15.53 8.48
C PHE A 215 6.32 -15.84 7.31
N GLY A 216 6.63 -15.33 6.15
CA GLY A 216 5.84 -15.61 4.96
C GLY A 216 6.24 -14.79 3.76
N ILE A 217 5.42 -14.85 2.73
CA ILE A 217 5.67 -14.19 1.45
C ILE A 217 4.42 -13.45 0.98
N LEU A 218 4.65 -12.28 0.38
CA LEU A 218 3.68 -11.52 -0.39
C LEU A 218 4.19 -11.41 -1.83
N MET A 219 3.32 -11.60 -2.80
CA MET A 219 3.59 -11.32 -4.21
C MET A 219 2.42 -10.54 -4.81
N ALA A 220 2.74 -9.51 -5.59
CA ALA A 220 1.77 -8.73 -6.33
C ALA A 220 2.22 -8.54 -7.78
N THR A 221 1.27 -8.40 -8.71
CA THR A 221 1.55 -8.43 -10.14
C THR A 221 0.63 -7.47 -10.90
N GLN A 222 1.21 -6.69 -11.82
CA GLN A 222 0.47 -6.04 -12.90
C GLN A 222 0.56 -6.92 -14.14
N PHE A 223 -0.56 -7.24 -14.78
CA PHE A 223 -0.61 -8.06 -15.98
C PHE A 223 -1.76 -7.63 -16.91
N GLY A 224 -1.82 -8.16 -18.12
CA GLY A 224 -2.88 -7.80 -19.08
C GLY A 224 -2.87 -6.31 -19.46
N GLY A 225 -3.99 -5.81 -19.98
CA GLY A 225 -4.13 -4.42 -20.40
C GLY A 225 -3.41 -4.11 -21.73
N ALA A 226 -3.20 -2.82 -22.00
CA ALA A 226 -2.52 -2.37 -23.19
C ALA A 226 -1.66 -1.13 -22.93
N GLN A 227 -0.47 -1.10 -23.53
CA GLN A 227 0.42 0.06 -23.51
C GLN A 227 0.10 0.99 -24.67
N TYR A 228 0.13 2.27 -24.42
CA TYR A 228 -0.07 3.35 -25.37
C TYR A 228 1.11 4.31 -25.34
N LYS A 229 1.35 4.96 -26.47
CA LYS A 229 2.25 6.11 -26.59
C LYS A 229 1.41 7.34 -26.91
N LYS A 230 1.59 8.45 -26.18
CA LYS A 230 0.98 9.74 -26.48
C LYS A 230 1.77 10.41 -27.61
N ASN A 231 1.10 10.78 -28.69
CA ASN A 231 1.71 11.45 -29.83
C ASN A 231 1.88 12.95 -29.59
N ALA A 232 2.68 13.59 -30.42
CA ALA A 232 2.91 15.04 -30.33
C ALA A 232 1.63 15.87 -30.54
N ASP A 233 0.67 15.37 -31.32
CA ASP A 233 -0.65 15.98 -31.55
C ASP A 233 -1.66 15.76 -30.43
N GLY A 234 -1.27 15.08 -29.36
CA GLY A 234 -2.13 14.73 -28.21
C GLY A 234 -2.98 13.47 -28.40
N THR A 235 -2.97 12.86 -29.57
CA THR A 235 -3.58 11.55 -29.80
C THR A 235 -2.78 10.44 -29.13
N SER A 236 -3.32 9.24 -29.08
CA SER A 236 -2.61 8.09 -28.48
C SER A 236 -2.63 6.89 -29.40
N THR A 237 -1.48 6.29 -29.59
CA THR A 237 -1.31 5.05 -30.40
C THR A 237 -1.04 3.87 -29.47
N GLN A 238 -1.82 2.80 -29.63
CA GLN A 238 -1.56 1.55 -28.91
C GLN A 238 -0.27 0.91 -29.45
N THR A 239 0.70 0.72 -28.57
CA THR A 239 1.99 0.11 -28.92
C THR A 239 1.99 -1.38 -28.71
N THR A 240 1.35 -1.87 -27.63
CA THR A 240 1.35 -3.28 -27.27
C THR A 240 0.05 -3.64 -26.54
N LYS A 241 -0.49 -4.82 -26.83
CA LYS A 241 -1.60 -5.39 -26.08
C LYS A 241 -1.13 -6.66 -25.40
N MET A 242 -1.30 -6.73 -24.08
CA MET A 242 -0.89 -7.87 -23.29
C MET A 242 -2.00 -8.93 -23.19
N PRO A 243 -1.64 -10.22 -23.04
CA PRO A 243 -2.60 -11.28 -22.83
C PRO A 243 -3.46 -11.01 -21.57
N ASN A 244 -4.77 -11.23 -21.66
CA ASN A 244 -5.72 -11.04 -20.57
C ASN A 244 -6.74 -12.19 -20.41
N GLY A 245 -6.51 -13.32 -21.09
CA GLY A 245 -7.33 -14.53 -20.97
C GLY A 245 -7.02 -15.34 -19.70
N LEU A 246 -7.75 -16.43 -19.49
CA LEU A 246 -7.58 -17.32 -18.32
C LEU A 246 -6.14 -17.81 -18.12
N LYS A 247 -5.40 -18.01 -19.21
CA LYS A 247 -3.96 -18.38 -19.15
C LYS A 247 -3.11 -17.29 -18.49
N ALA A 248 -3.41 -16.00 -18.74
CA ALA A 248 -2.72 -14.87 -18.10
C ALA A 248 -3.01 -14.79 -16.59
N TYR A 249 -4.27 -15.03 -16.18
CA TYR A 249 -4.62 -15.14 -14.76
C TYR A 249 -3.87 -16.28 -14.06
N TRP A 250 -3.71 -17.42 -14.74
CA TRP A 250 -2.98 -18.56 -14.20
C TRP A 250 -1.48 -18.26 -14.05
N LYS A 251 -0.88 -17.59 -15.05
CA LYS A 251 0.53 -17.17 -15.00
C LYS A 251 0.78 -16.10 -13.92
N ALA A 252 -0.16 -15.19 -13.69
CA ALA A 252 -0.07 -14.25 -12.58
C ALA A 252 -0.15 -14.96 -11.22
N PHE A 253 -0.99 -16.01 -11.13
CA PHE A 253 -1.10 -16.82 -9.93
C PHE A 253 0.14 -17.69 -9.68
N LEU A 254 0.63 -18.41 -10.69
CA LEU A 254 1.90 -19.14 -10.65
C LEU A 254 2.87 -18.43 -11.60
N PRO A 255 3.77 -17.56 -11.07
CA PRO A 255 4.71 -16.81 -11.91
C PRO A 255 5.47 -17.74 -12.85
N GLN A 256 5.27 -17.56 -14.13
CA GLN A 256 5.85 -18.37 -15.19
C GLN A 256 6.26 -17.46 -16.35
N ALA A 257 7.25 -17.89 -17.13
CA ALA A 257 7.65 -17.22 -18.36
C ALA A 257 6.48 -17.03 -19.32
N GLY A 258 6.45 -15.90 -20.02
CA GLY A 258 5.40 -15.55 -20.97
C GLY A 258 5.19 -16.59 -22.07
N GLY A 259 6.26 -17.22 -22.52
CA GLY A 259 6.24 -18.20 -23.62
C GLY A 259 6.10 -17.52 -24.98
N GLU A 260 6.05 -18.32 -26.03
CA GLU A 260 6.07 -17.85 -27.44
C GLU A 260 4.87 -16.95 -27.80
N ASP A 261 3.74 -17.14 -27.12
CA ASP A 261 2.51 -16.33 -27.31
C ASP A 261 2.63 -14.87 -26.81
N ASN A 262 3.67 -14.57 -26.02
CA ASN A 262 3.85 -13.20 -25.51
C ASN A 262 4.43 -12.31 -26.64
N PRO A 263 3.80 -11.14 -26.93
CA PRO A 263 4.25 -10.24 -27.99
C PRO A 263 5.62 -9.63 -27.71
N ILE A 264 6.11 -9.69 -26.47
CA ILE A 264 7.35 -9.07 -26.03
C ILE A 264 8.43 -10.12 -25.85
N ALA A 265 9.51 -9.98 -26.61
CA ALA A 265 10.59 -10.96 -26.60
C ALA A 265 11.23 -11.15 -25.22
N GLY A 266 11.41 -10.07 -24.45
CA GLY A 266 11.95 -10.13 -23.09
C GLY A 266 11.07 -10.90 -22.11
N GLU A 267 9.74 -10.80 -22.22
CA GLU A 267 8.82 -11.53 -21.34
C GLU A 267 8.58 -13.00 -21.78
N ARG A 268 9.02 -13.39 -22.95
CA ARG A 268 8.93 -14.80 -23.38
C ARG A 268 9.77 -15.71 -22.50
N MET A 269 10.92 -15.25 -22.08
CA MET A 269 11.87 -15.98 -21.23
C MET A 269 11.76 -15.61 -19.76
N ASN A 270 11.35 -14.38 -19.47
CA ASN A 270 11.15 -13.87 -18.12
C ASN A 270 9.71 -14.09 -17.65
N ILE A 271 9.47 -13.86 -16.35
CA ILE A 271 8.12 -13.91 -15.76
C ILE A 271 7.22 -12.88 -16.46
N GLU A 272 6.04 -13.33 -16.90
CA GLU A 272 5.07 -12.46 -17.58
C GLU A 272 4.46 -11.46 -16.59
N GLY A 273 4.52 -10.16 -16.92
CA GLY A 273 3.99 -9.07 -16.13
C GLY A 273 5.00 -8.43 -15.18
N ASN A 274 4.60 -7.36 -14.50
CA ASN A 274 5.39 -6.70 -13.48
C ASN A 274 5.17 -7.37 -12.14
N VAL A 275 6.04 -8.28 -11.75
CA VAL A 275 5.94 -9.09 -10.52
C VAL A 275 6.85 -8.51 -9.44
N LEU A 276 6.27 -8.21 -8.30
CA LEU A 276 6.97 -7.70 -7.11
C LEU A 276 6.62 -8.57 -5.92
N GLY A 277 7.54 -8.68 -4.98
CA GLY A 277 7.25 -9.45 -3.77
C GLY A 277 8.08 -9.02 -2.57
N SER A 278 7.73 -9.60 -1.43
CA SER A 278 8.53 -9.49 -0.22
C SER A 278 8.47 -10.76 0.61
N TRP A 279 9.63 -11.14 1.16
CA TRP A 279 9.67 -12.02 2.31
C TRP A 279 9.43 -11.20 3.56
N ASN A 280 8.60 -11.70 4.44
CA ASN A 280 8.13 -10.99 5.61
C ASN A 280 8.42 -11.80 6.87
N PHE A 281 9.04 -11.15 7.83
CA PHE A 281 9.40 -11.75 9.13
C PHE A 281 9.01 -10.82 10.26
N ALA A 282 8.50 -11.37 11.35
CA ALA A 282 8.30 -10.62 12.57
C ALA A 282 8.58 -11.48 13.80
N LEU A 283 9.16 -10.85 14.81
CA LEU A 283 9.33 -11.43 16.14
C LEU A 283 8.56 -10.57 17.13
N ASN A 284 7.57 -11.14 17.77
CA ASN A 284 6.82 -10.52 18.87
C ASN A 284 7.32 -11.09 20.19
N THR A 285 7.66 -10.24 21.13
CA THR A 285 8.07 -10.68 22.47
C THR A 285 7.63 -9.68 23.53
N TYR A 286 7.65 -10.13 24.78
CA TYR A 286 7.39 -9.32 25.96
C TYR A 286 8.61 -9.34 26.87
N LEU A 287 9.10 -8.16 27.23
CA LEU A 287 10.16 -7.94 28.20
C LEU A 287 9.52 -7.30 29.44
N GLY A 288 9.09 -8.15 30.37
CA GLY A 288 8.19 -7.72 31.44
C GLY A 288 6.86 -7.21 30.87
N ASN A 289 6.52 -5.95 31.16
CA ASN A 289 5.31 -5.29 30.65
C ASN A 289 5.53 -4.52 29.33
N TRP A 290 6.71 -4.59 28.73
CA TRP A 290 7.03 -3.98 27.44
C TRP A 290 6.73 -4.97 26.31
N LYS A 291 5.95 -4.56 25.31
CA LYS A 291 5.81 -5.33 24.08
C LYS A 291 6.83 -4.83 23.06
N VAL A 292 7.62 -5.75 22.53
CA VAL A 292 8.60 -5.47 21.49
C VAL A 292 8.24 -6.29 20.25
N ARG A 293 8.15 -5.62 19.10
CA ARG A 293 7.96 -6.25 17.80
C ARG A 293 9.12 -5.84 16.89
N ALA A 294 9.92 -6.80 16.46
CA ALA A 294 10.90 -6.62 15.40
C ALA A 294 10.33 -7.15 14.09
N THR A 295 10.47 -6.40 13.00
CA THR A 295 9.98 -6.76 11.66
C THR A 295 11.08 -6.68 10.64
N TYR A 296 11.08 -7.54 9.64
CA TYR A 296 11.93 -7.44 8.47
C TYR A 296 11.13 -7.79 7.22
N GLU A 297 11.05 -6.86 6.29
CA GLU A 297 10.43 -7.01 4.99
C GLU A 297 11.53 -6.95 3.94
N HIS A 298 11.90 -8.08 3.35
CA HIS A 298 12.87 -8.17 2.26
C HIS A 298 12.14 -8.07 0.93
N TYR A 299 12.46 -7.04 0.14
CA TYR A 299 11.86 -6.78 -1.16
C TYR A 299 12.62 -7.48 -2.28
N PHE A 300 11.90 -7.97 -3.27
CA PHE A 300 12.43 -8.51 -4.51
C PHE A 300 11.52 -8.21 -5.70
N GLU A 301 12.11 -8.12 -6.87
CA GLU A 301 11.43 -8.17 -8.16
C GLU A 301 11.90 -9.40 -8.90
N ASP A 302 10.97 -10.11 -9.55
CA ASP A 302 11.22 -11.35 -10.26
C ASP A 302 12.01 -12.38 -9.42
N HIS A 303 12.99 -13.04 -10.04
CA HIS A 303 13.80 -14.08 -9.41
C HIS A 303 15.07 -13.54 -8.75
N SER A 304 15.55 -12.38 -9.20
CA SER A 304 16.90 -11.89 -8.94
C SER A 304 17.24 -11.69 -7.46
N GLN A 305 16.34 -11.15 -6.65
CA GLN A 305 16.55 -10.98 -5.20
C GLN A 305 15.71 -11.92 -4.34
N MET A 306 14.92 -12.78 -4.95
CA MET A 306 14.03 -13.68 -4.20
C MET A 306 14.80 -14.62 -3.27
N PHE A 307 16.01 -15.05 -3.68
CA PHE A 307 16.84 -15.96 -2.91
C PHE A 307 18.10 -15.28 -2.36
N TRP A 308 18.54 -15.71 -1.20
CA TRP A 308 19.70 -15.15 -0.48
C TRP A 308 20.97 -15.12 -1.30
N GLU A 309 21.22 -16.12 -2.13
CA GLU A 309 22.43 -16.29 -2.91
C GLU A 309 22.70 -15.16 -3.91
N TYR A 310 21.63 -14.51 -4.43
CA TYR A 310 21.76 -13.52 -5.49
C TYR A 310 21.90 -12.08 -5.00
N GLY A 311 21.35 -11.70 -3.87
CA GLY A 311 21.40 -10.33 -3.38
C GLY A 311 21.81 -10.21 -1.92
N ARG A 312 21.98 -11.34 -1.22
CA ARG A 312 22.26 -11.40 0.22
C ARG A 312 21.27 -10.56 1.05
N TRP A 313 20.06 -10.39 0.53
CA TRP A 313 18.97 -9.66 1.17
C TRP A 313 19.35 -8.30 1.73
N LYS A 314 20.12 -7.51 0.97
CA LYS A 314 20.57 -6.17 1.37
C LYS A 314 19.44 -5.13 1.29
N ASP A 315 18.43 -5.36 0.42
CA ASP A 315 17.29 -4.50 0.28
C ASP A 315 16.12 -4.99 1.11
N GLY A 316 15.47 -4.05 1.79
CA GLY A 316 14.38 -4.36 2.69
C GLY A 316 14.09 -3.24 3.67
N ASN A 317 13.17 -3.50 4.58
CA ASN A 317 12.79 -2.60 5.68
C ASN A 317 12.86 -3.36 7.02
N LEU A 318 13.83 -3.01 7.85
CA LEU A 318 13.96 -3.49 9.23
C LEU A 318 13.25 -2.51 10.15
N GLY A 319 12.33 -2.99 10.98
CA GLY A 319 11.59 -2.19 11.95
C GLY A 319 11.71 -2.75 13.37
N ILE A 320 11.75 -1.87 14.35
CA ILE A 320 11.62 -2.20 15.78
C ILE A 320 10.56 -1.30 16.38
N GLU A 321 9.48 -1.92 16.82
CA GLU A 321 8.38 -1.25 17.52
C GLU A 321 8.39 -1.63 19.00
N ILE A 322 8.27 -0.62 19.85
CA ILE A 322 8.22 -0.77 21.29
C ILE A 322 6.92 -0.14 21.79
N THR A 323 6.07 -0.95 22.43
CA THR A 323 4.89 -0.48 23.17
C THR A 323 5.22 -0.57 24.67
N PRO A 324 5.44 0.57 25.34
CA PRO A 324 5.74 0.57 26.76
C PRO A 324 4.49 0.22 27.60
N PRO A 325 4.66 -0.12 28.88
CA PRO A 325 3.55 -0.21 29.81
C PRO A 325 2.71 1.07 29.80
N LYS A 326 1.40 0.93 30.02
CA LYS A 326 0.49 2.08 29.97
C LYS A 326 1.03 3.23 30.83
N ASN A 327 1.28 4.34 30.18
CA ASN A 327 1.74 5.57 30.79
C ASN A 327 1.06 6.78 30.13
N ARG A 328 1.26 7.97 30.68
CA ARG A 328 0.57 9.19 30.25
C ARG A 328 1.15 9.81 28.98
N TRP A 329 2.39 9.49 28.61
CA TRP A 329 3.11 10.29 27.62
C TRP A 329 3.38 9.55 26.33
N ILE A 330 3.90 8.32 26.40
CA ILE A 330 4.34 7.53 25.25
C ILE A 330 3.57 6.21 25.22
N SER A 331 2.83 5.96 24.14
CA SER A 331 2.10 4.72 23.92
C SER A 331 2.74 3.83 22.85
N GLY A 332 3.65 4.37 22.04
CA GLY A 332 4.38 3.61 21.04
C GLY A 332 5.57 4.36 20.46
N VAL A 333 6.63 3.62 20.15
CA VAL A 333 7.83 4.08 19.44
C VAL A 333 8.15 3.07 18.36
N LEU A 334 8.40 3.54 17.14
CA LEU A 334 8.82 2.73 16.01
C LEU A 334 10.07 3.34 15.37
N TRP A 335 11.08 2.53 15.15
CA TRP A 335 12.24 2.88 14.32
C TRP A 335 12.34 1.92 13.16
N GLU A 336 12.52 2.44 11.93
CA GLU A 336 12.67 1.66 10.71
C GLU A 336 13.93 2.10 9.95
N VAL A 337 14.61 1.12 9.35
CA VAL A 337 15.73 1.33 8.41
C VAL A 337 15.37 0.64 7.12
N MET A 338 15.28 1.41 6.04
CA MET A 338 14.89 0.94 4.72
C MET A 338 16.04 1.09 3.73
N SER A 339 16.29 0.08 2.92
CA SER A 339 17.18 0.11 1.77
C SER A 339 16.51 -0.50 0.54
N THR A 340 16.63 0.18 -0.60
CA THR A 340 16.33 -0.32 -1.95
C THR A 340 17.51 -0.03 -2.89
N LYS A 341 18.71 0.04 -2.34
CA LYS A 341 19.89 0.56 -3.05
C LYS A 341 20.61 -0.48 -3.88
N ASP A 342 20.59 -1.75 -3.44
CA ASP A 342 21.42 -2.80 -4.04
C ASP A 342 20.84 -3.30 -5.38
N GLN A 343 19.54 -3.64 -5.43
CA GLN A 343 18.81 -4.07 -6.63
C GLN A 343 19.58 -5.09 -7.45
N SER A 344 19.97 -6.22 -6.83
CA SER A 344 20.82 -7.28 -7.38
C SER A 344 22.25 -6.86 -7.77
N GLY A 345 22.68 -5.67 -7.38
CA GLY A 345 23.98 -5.10 -7.75
C GLY A 345 24.00 -4.54 -9.17
N PRO A 346 25.12 -3.94 -9.59
CA PRO A 346 25.22 -3.26 -10.88
C PRO A 346 25.58 -4.17 -12.06
N PHE A 347 25.90 -5.43 -11.80
CA PHE A 347 26.48 -6.34 -12.80
C PHE A 347 25.60 -7.57 -13.01
N GLU A 348 25.67 -8.14 -14.22
CA GLU A 348 25.14 -9.46 -14.54
C GLU A 348 26.03 -10.55 -13.94
N PHE A 349 25.43 -11.66 -13.53
CA PHE A 349 26.13 -12.82 -12.97
C PHE A 349 25.96 -14.00 -13.93
N TYR A 350 27.08 -14.59 -14.28
CA TYR A 350 27.16 -15.72 -15.20
C TYR A 350 27.62 -16.98 -14.49
N ASP A 351 27.10 -18.12 -14.91
CA ASP A 351 27.66 -19.42 -14.57
C ASP A 351 29.06 -19.54 -15.15
N ARG A 352 30.03 -20.00 -14.35
CA ARG A 352 31.42 -20.07 -14.75
C ARG A 352 31.70 -21.18 -15.79
N ASP A 353 30.89 -22.25 -15.75
CA ASP A 353 31.11 -23.43 -16.55
C ASP A 353 30.33 -23.38 -17.88
N THR A 354 29.11 -22.88 -17.85
CA THR A 354 28.22 -22.79 -18.99
C THR A 354 28.23 -21.44 -19.69
N ASN A 355 28.74 -20.40 -19.05
CA ASN A 355 28.65 -18.99 -19.46
C ASN A 355 27.20 -18.51 -19.70
N GLU A 356 26.22 -19.16 -19.05
CA GLU A 356 24.83 -18.73 -19.06
C GLU A 356 24.62 -17.64 -18.02
N CYS A 357 23.80 -16.64 -18.35
CA CYS A 357 23.43 -15.59 -17.41
C CYS A 357 22.49 -16.17 -16.33
N LEU A 358 22.98 -16.31 -15.12
CA LEU A 358 22.22 -16.80 -13.97
C LEU A 358 21.14 -15.78 -13.53
N PHE A 359 21.52 -14.51 -13.50
CA PHE A 359 20.59 -13.39 -13.30
C PHE A 359 21.24 -12.07 -13.76
N SER A 360 20.41 -11.14 -14.21
CA SER A 360 20.85 -9.79 -14.53
C SER A 360 20.78 -8.90 -13.30
N GLY A 361 21.87 -8.20 -12.98
CA GLY A 361 21.87 -7.14 -12.00
C GLY A 361 21.37 -5.82 -12.58
N GLY A 362 21.32 -4.80 -11.74
CA GLY A 362 20.89 -3.47 -12.13
C GLY A 362 19.38 -3.35 -12.28
N ASP A 363 18.63 -4.13 -11.52
CA ASP A 363 17.16 -4.05 -11.45
C ASP A 363 16.70 -2.62 -11.26
N SER A 364 15.50 -2.33 -11.71
CA SER A 364 14.90 -1.00 -11.58
C SER A 364 13.59 -1.08 -10.80
N TYR A 365 13.69 -1.28 -9.50
CA TYR A 365 12.54 -1.46 -8.61
C TYR A 365 11.43 -0.45 -8.88
N TYR A 366 10.18 -0.96 -8.92
CA TYR A 366 8.96 -0.22 -9.22
C TYR A 366 8.85 0.34 -10.65
N ASN A 367 9.87 0.18 -11.50
CA ASN A 367 9.81 0.55 -12.91
C ASN A 367 9.71 -0.69 -13.79
N HIS A 368 8.93 -0.62 -14.87
CA HIS A 368 8.77 -1.74 -15.79
C HIS A 368 8.60 -1.23 -17.22
N GLY A 369 9.18 -1.93 -18.20
CA GLY A 369 9.16 -1.52 -19.60
C GLY A 369 7.77 -1.37 -20.20
N ILE A 370 6.79 -2.14 -19.73
CA ILE A 370 5.41 -2.13 -20.22
C ILE A 370 4.51 -1.32 -19.30
N TYR A 371 4.46 -1.69 -18.01
CA TYR A 371 3.53 -1.11 -17.03
C TYR A 371 4.00 0.24 -16.49
N GLN A 372 5.17 0.70 -16.89
CA GLN A 372 5.85 1.93 -16.55
C GLN A 372 6.25 2.00 -15.08
N ALA A 373 5.29 1.99 -14.14
CA ALA A 373 5.57 2.12 -12.72
C ALA A 373 4.58 1.33 -11.86
N TRP A 374 5.04 0.87 -10.69
CA TRP A 374 4.22 0.28 -9.64
C TRP A 374 3.51 1.39 -8.86
N GLN A 375 2.46 1.95 -9.45
CA GLN A 375 1.73 3.11 -8.98
C GLN A 375 0.22 2.97 -9.22
N TYR A 376 -0.57 3.79 -8.53
CA TYR A 376 -2.00 3.94 -8.81
C TYR A 376 -2.41 5.39 -8.59
N TYR A 377 -2.94 6.05 -9.64
CA TYR A 377 -3.24 7.48 -9.69
C TYR A 377 -2.03 8.38 -9.35
N GLY A 378 -0.82 7.98 -9.73
CA GLY A 378 0.42 8.73 -9.55
C GLY A 378 1.18 8.41 -8.28
N SER A 379 0.51 7.96 -7.24
CA SER A 379 1.15 7.58 -5.98
C SER A 379 1.76 6.17 -6.07
N GLY A 380 2.94 5.98 -5.53
CA GLY A 380 3.56 4.66 -5.42
C GLY A 380 2.75 3.73 -4.52
N MET A 381 2.58 2.47 -4.92
CA MET A 381 1.83 1.48 -4.12
C MET A 381 2.59 1.02 -2.87
N GLY A 382 3.91 1.13 -2.88
CA GLY A 382 4.78 0.85 -1.74
C GLY A 382 5.00 2.05 -0.82
N SER A 383 6.18 2.09 -0.17
CA SER A 383 6.53 3.17 0.76
C SER A 383 6.60 4.54 0.10
N PRO A 384 5.99 5.58 0.70
CA PRO A 384 6.06 6.96 0.20
C PRO A 384 7.47 7.57 0.25
N LEU A 385 8.41 6.96 0.96
CA LEU A 385 9.81 7.39 0.93
C LEU A 385 10.48 7.15 -0.43
N LEU A 386 9.80 6.41 -1.33
CA LEU A 386 10.07 6.31 -2.75
C LEU A 386 8.97 7.10 -3.50
N PRO A 387 9.18 8.39 -3.75
CA PRO A 387 8.17 9.26 -4.37
C PRO A 387 7.75 8.75 -5.74
N GLY A 388 6.43 8.65 -5.91
CA GLY A 388 5.82 8.15 -7.13
C GLY A 388 5.84 9.12 -8.30
N PRO A 389 5.28 8.72 -9.45
CA PRO A 389 5.24 9.54 -10.67
C PRO A 389 4.56 10.90 -10.51
N GLU A 390 3.66 11.08 -9.55
CA GLU A 390 2.97 12.35 -9.27
C GLU A 390 3.94 13.52 -9.03
N TYR A 391 5.17 13.24 -8.59
CA TYR A 391 6.23 14.23 -8.41
C TYR A 391 7.00 14.57 -9.69
N ASN A 392 6.75 13.86 -10.81
CA ASN A 392 7.49 14.03 -12.05
C ASN A 392 6.94 15.20 -12.88
N LYS A 393 7.68 16.30 -12.93
CA LYS A 393 7.29 17.51 -13.69
C LYS A 393 7.42 17.34 -15.21
N ASP A 394 8.12 16.32 -15.66
CA ASP A 394 8.33 16.01 -17.08
C ASP A 394 7.24 15.10 -17.68
N GLY A 395 6.21 14.78 -16.91
CA GLY A 395 5.11 13.93 -17.36
C GLY A 395 5.51 12.50 -17.68
N THR A 396 6.56 11.97 -17.04
CA THR A 396 6.92 10.54 -17.16
C THR A 396 6.30 9.73 -16.03
N ILE A 397 5.76 8.55 -16.34
CA ILE A 397 5.29 7.59 -15.33
C ILE A 397 6.45 6.66 -14.99
N SER A 398 7.29 7.09 -14.05
CA SER A 398 8.42 6.30 -13.55
C SER A 398 8.86 6.77 -12.17
N PHE A 399 9.48 5.88 -11.41
CA PHE A 399 10.23 6.25 -10.21
C PHE A 399 11.60 6.78 -10.63
N LYS A 400 11.82 8.07 -10.49
CA LYS A 400 13.10 8.73 -10.89
C LYS A 400 14.27 8.36 -9.97
N SER A 401 13.97 7.92 -8.77
CA SER A 401 14.97 7.37 -7.85
C SER A 401 14.35 6.25 -7.04
N ASN A 402 14.65 5.04 -7.41
CA ASN A 402 14.25 3.81 -6.71
C ASN A 402 15.42 3.22 -5.88
N ARG A 403 16.63 3.74 -6.02
CA ARG A 403 17.79 3.40 -5.19
C ARG A 403 17.89 4.36 -4.02
N MET A 404 17.50 3.88 -2.84
CA MET A 404 17.35 4.70 -1.65
C MET A 404 17.86 3.97 -0.40
N HIS A 405 18.26 4.77 0.60
CA HIS A 405 18.45 4.35 1.98
C HIS A 405 17.81 5.37 2.90
N ALA A 406 16.97 4.93 3.83
CA ALA A 406 16.26 5.80 4.75
C ALA A 406 16.26 5.30 6.18
N ASN A 407 16.16 6.24 7.12
CA ASN A 407 15.83 6.01 8.52
C ASN A 407 14.51 6.71 8.80
N HIS A 408 13.63 6.06 9.53
CA HIS A 408 12.36 6.59 9.94
C HIS A 408 12.12 6.35 11.43
N LEU A 409 11.62 7.36 12.12
CA LEU A 409 11.24 7.32 13.52
C LEU A 409 9.79 7.79 13.65
N GLY A 410 8.97 7.00 14.31
CA GLY A 410 7.61 7.33 14.71
C GLY A 410 7.45 7.23 16.22
N ILE A 411 6.84 8.24 16.83
CA ILE A 411 6.53 8.25 18.28
C ILE A 411 5.10 8.71 18.44
N MET A 412 4.35 8.07 19.32
CA MET A 412 2.98 8.47 19.67
C MET A 412 2.71 8.40 21.17
N GLY A 413 1.70 9.14 21.60
CA GLY A 413 1.25 9.13 22.98
C GLY A 413 -0.24 9.47 23.11
N GLU A 414 -0.81 9.00 24.22
CA GLU A 414 -2.23 9.17 24.56
C GLU A 414 -2.33 9.67 26.00
N PRO A 415 -2.05 10.99 26.24
CA PRO A 415 -2.07 11.57 27.59
C PRO A 415 -3.43 11.50 28.27
N SER A 416 -4.50 11.35 27.48
CA SER A 416 -5.86 11.09 27.94
C SER A 416 -6.66 10.33 26.88
N ASN A 417 -7.84 9.84 27.24
CA ASN A 417 -8.76 9.21 26.29
C ASN A 417 -9.29 10.17 25.21
N GLU A 418 -9.07 11.47 25.37
CA GLU A 418 -9.52 12.51 24.45
C GLU A 418 -8.41 13.04 23.56
N ILE A 419 -7.15 12.88 23.98
CA ILE A 419 -5.98 13.48 23.30
C ILE A 419 -5.03 12.38 22.87
N ARG A 420 -4.67 12.39 21.59
CA ARG A 420 -3.59 11.61 21.01
C ARG A 420 -2.66 12.53 20.23
N TRP A 421 -1.38 12.30 20.33
CA TRP A 421 -0.38 12.97 19.52
C TRP A 421 0.54 11.95 18.84
N ARG A 422 1.11 12.32 17.70
CA ARG A 422 2.18 11.56 17.06
C ARG A 422 3.16 12.47 16.34
N VAL A 423 4.38 11.99 16.24
CA VAL A 423 5.48 12.63 15.50
C VAL A 423 6.12 11.60 14.58
N LEU A 424 6.35 11.98 13.33
CA LEU A 424 7.09 11.18 12.35
C LEU A 424 8.30 11.99 11.88
N ALA A 425 9.45 11.31 11.73
CA ALA A 425 10.68 11.89 11.20
C ALA A 425 11.38 10.90 10.30
N SER A 426 11.61 11.26 9.04
CA SER A 426 12.27 10.43 8.04
C SER A 426 13.46 11.16 7.45
N PHE A 427 14.57 10.46 7.30
CA PHE A 427 15.75 10.95 6.61
C PHE A 427 16.12 9.96 5.49
N ALA A 428 16.01 10.38 4.24
CA ALA A 428 16.26 9.56 3.07
C ALA A 428 17.46 10.09 2.25
N ARG A 429 18.17 9.15 1.62
CA ARG A 429 19.24 9.41 0.65
C ARG A 429 18.87 8.69 -0.64
N HIS A 430 18.96 9.40 -1.75
CA HIS A 430 18.56 8.94 -3.07
C HIS A 430 19.74 8.96 -4.05
N TRP A 431 19.83 7.93 -4.92
CA TRP A 431 20.91 7.76 -5.91
C TRP A 431 20.42 7.72 -7.36
N GLY A 432 19.10 7.86 -7.60
CA GLY A 432 18.51 7.64 -8.93
C GLY A 432 18.20 6.18 -9.17
N THR A 433 18.25 5.76 -10.42
CA THR A 433 18.18 4.37 -10.85
C THR A 433 19.56 3.90 -11.32
N TYR A 434 19.75 2.63 -11.67
CA TYR A 434 21.00 2.20 -12.34
C TYR A 434 21.10 2.77 -13.75
N GLY A 435 19.99 2.80 -14.51
CA GLY A 435 19.96 3.35 -15.87
C GLY A 435 20.08 4.88 -15.94
N THR A 436 19.61 5.58 -14.90
CA THR A 436 19.67 7.06 -14.81
C THR A 436 20.12 7.47 -13.40
N PRO A 437 21.40 7.27 -13.06
CA PRO A 437 21.93 7.66 -11.76
C PRO A 437 21.90 9.18 -11.60
N LEU A 438 21.69 9.65 -10.37
CA LEU A 438 21.82 11.07 -10.05
C LEU A 438 23.31 11.46 -10.04
N ASP A 439 23.64 12.65 -10.54
CA ASP A 439 25.01 13.19 -10.54
C ASP A 439 25.63 13.23 -9.13
N LYS A 440 24.79 13.54 -8.14
CA LYS A 440 25.14 13.56 -6.72
C LYS A 440 24.00 12.96 -5.90
N GLN A 441 24.36 12.29 -4.83
CA GLN A 441 23.41 11.85 -3.83
C GLN A 441 22.50 12.99 -3.38
N ARG A 442 21.18 12.77 -3.42
CA ARG A 442 20.19 13.71 -2.90
C ARG A 442 19.78 13.28 -1.48
N LYS A 443 19.60 14.25 -0.62
CA LYS A 443 19.18 14.04 0.77
C LYS A 443 17.86 14.72 1.01
N GLN A 444 16.98 14.07 1.77
CA GLN A 444 15.67 14.59 2.12
C GLN A 444 15.35 14.26 3.56
N PHE A 445 14.92 15.27 4.30
CA PHE A 445 14.26 15.14 5.59
C PHE A 445 12.78 15.43 5.41
N SER A 446 11.91 14.60 6.00
CA SER A 446 10.46 14.78 6.04
C SER A 446 9.96 14.53 7.46
N GLY A 447 9.37 15.54 8.07
CA GLY A 447 8.88 15.50 9.44
C GLY A 447 7.42 15.89 9.55
N MET A 448 6.73 15.36 10.58
CA MET A 448 5.33 15.67 10.88
C MET A 448 5.07 15.62 12.39
N ALA A 449 4.23 16.51 12.88
CA ALA A 449 3.59 16.44 14.19
C ALA A 449 2.07 16.56 14.02
N GLU A 450 1.31 15.70 14.69
CA GLU A 450 -0.14 15.67 14.64
C GLU A 450 -0.72 15.59 16.07
N LEU A 451 -1.74 16.38 16.33
CA LEU A 451 -2.54 16.34 17.55
C LEU A 451 -3.98 16.03 17.17
N THR A 452 -4.57 15.03 17.82
CA THR A 452 -5.97 14.64 17.66
C THR A 452 -6.70 14.85 18.98
N TYR A 453 -7.85 15.52 18.92
CA TYR A 453 -8.74 15.74 20.06
C TYR A 453 -10.11 15.13 19.80
N SER A 454 -10.53 14.21 20.67
CA SER A 454 -11.81 13.47 20.62
C SER A 454 -12.62 13.81 21.87
N PRO A 455 -13.44 14.89 21.89
CA PRO A 455 -14.09 15.37 23.08
C PRO A 455 -15.19 14.43 23.61
N LYS A 456 -15.27 14.25 24.90
CA LYS A 456 -16.34 13.46 25.56
C LYS A 456 -17.73 14.04 25.35
N TRP A 457 -17.84 15.37 25.30
CA TRP A 457 -19.11 16.07 25.07
C TRP A 457 -19.63 15.87 23.65
N GLY A 458 -18.75 15.64 22.71
CA GLY A 458 -19.06 15.50 21.30
C GLY A 458 -18.91 14.06 20.81
N LYS A 459 -19.79 13.14 21.21
CA LYS A 459 -19.72 11.74 20.79
C LYS A 459 -19.53 11.63 19.28
N GLY A 460 -18.42 10.98 18.87
CA GLY A 460 -18.05 10.76 17.47
C GLY A 460 -17.43 11.97 16.76
N TRP A 461 -17.24 13.10 17.39
CA TRP A 461 -16.43 14.18 16.84
C TRP A 461 -14.95 13.95 17.08
N ASN A 462 -14.13 14.26 16.04
CA ASN A 462 -12.68 14.26 16.09
C ASN A 462 -12.14 15.49 15.40
N PHE A 463 -11.18 16.15 16.04
CA PHE A 463 -10.46 17.31 15.50
C PHE A 463 -8.99 16.97 15.43
N ALA A 464 -8.38 17.05 14.25
CA ALA A 464 -6.96 16.81 14.09
C ALA A 464 -6.28 18.05 13.47
N ALA A 465 -5.14 18.42 14.05
CA ALA A 465 -4.26 19.45 13.54
C ALA A 465 -2.89 18.81 13.26
N THR A 466 -2.42 18.94 12.03
CA THR A 466 -1.15 18.37 11.56
C THR A 466 -0.26 19.49 11.02
N CYS A 467 1.00 19.50 11.44
CA CYS A 467 2.06 20.33 10.86
C CYS A 467 3.13 19.41 10.29
N ALA A 468 3.59 19.66 9.07
CA ALA A 468 4.65 18.88 8.45
C ALA A 468 5.63 19.75 7.67
N MET A 469 6.86 19.24 7.51
CA MET A 469 7.91 19.92 6.79
C MET A 469 8.77 18.95 6.00
N ASP A 470 9.21 19.42 4.84
CA ASP A 470 10.27 18.81 4.04
C ASP A 470 11.47 19.72 3.99
N ARG A 471 12.66 19.15 4.09
CA ARG A 471 13.94 19.86 3.88
C ARG A 471 14.92 18.96 3.15
N GLY A 472 15.38 19.43 2.00
CA GLY A 472 16.32 18.67 1.21
C GLY A 472 16.44 19.13 -0.22
N ASN A 473 17.16 18.32 -0.99
CA ASN A 473 17.42 18.60 -2.40
C ASN A 473 16.87 17.51 -3.35
N TYR A 474 15.97 16.67 -2.83
CA TYR A 474 15.22 15.68 -3.62
C TYR A 474 13.78 16.16 -3.85
N LEU A 475 12.94 16.23 -2.82
CA LEU A 475 11.59 16.80 -2.88
C LEU A 475 11.60 18.35 -2.73
N GLY A 476 12.71 18.92 -2.27
CA GLY A 476 12.84 20.34 -1.97
C GLY A 476 12.44 20.69 -0.53
N ASN A 477 12.13 21.97 -0.32
CA ASN A 477 11.75 22.51 0.99
C ASN A 477 10.31 22.95 0.96
N SER A 478 9.53 22.52 1.92
CA SER A 478 8.15 22.98 2.14
C SER A 478 7.77 22.88 3.62
N LEU A 479 6.90 23.75 4.05
CA LEU A 479 6.26 23.75 5.36
C LEU A 479 4.76 23.83 5.12
N GLY A 480 3.98 22.98 5.78
CA GLY A 480 2.54 22.94 5.59
C GLY A 480 1.79 22.50 6.83
N GLY A 481 0.50 22.73 6.82
CA GLY A 481 -0.43 22.30 7.85
C GLY A 481 -1.70 21.75 7.26
N MET A 482 -2.36 20.89 8.04
CA MET A 482 -3.66 20.33 7.71
C MET A 482 -4.55 20.35 8.95
N ILE A 483 -5.80 20.74 8.76
CA ILE A 483 -6.84 20.64 9.77
C ILE A 483 -7.88 19.67 9.25
N THR A 484 -8.28 18.71 10.08
CA THR A 484 -9.33 17.75 9.76
C THR A 484 -10.38 17.75 10.86
N VAL A 485 -11.64 17.85 10.48
CA VAL A 485 -12.79 17.68 11.35
C VAL A 485 -13.54 16.44 10.88
N SER A 486 -13.75 15.52 11.80
CA SER A 486 -14.42 14.24 11.51
C SER A 486 -15.64 14.06 12.40
N LYS A 487 -16.70 13.50 11.82
CA LYS A 487 -17.88 13.03 12.53
C LYS A 487 -18.18 11.60 12.17
N THR A 488 -18.26 10.73 13.17
CA THR A 488 -18.72 9.35 13.02
C THR A 488 -19.91 9.09 13.92
N GLY A 489 -20.76 8.15 13.54
CA GLY A 489 -21.86 7.71 14.38
C GLY A 489 -22.35 6.34 13.94
N ILE A 490 -23.19 5.73 14.78
CA ILE A 490 -23.76 4.39 14.57
C ILE A 490 -25.27 4.50 14.77
N PHE A 491 -26.01 3.89 13.84
CA PHE A 491 -27.44 3.63 13.95
C PHE A 491 -27.65 2.13 14.09
N ASN A 492 -28.14 1.68 15.22
CA ASN A 492 -28.54 0.28 15.41
C ASN A 492 -29.86 0.03 14.65
N LEU A 493 -29.96 -1.09 13.97
CA LEU A 493 -31.12 -1.48 13.14
C LEU A 493 -32.01 -2.50 13.87
#